data_f7d552796b4ffa7a0576807fb40db4be
#
_entry.id   f7d552796b4ffa7a0576807fb40db4be
#
_cell.length_a   1.000
_cell.length_b   1.000
_cell.length_c   1.000
_cell.angle_alpha   90.00
_cell.angle_beta   90.00
_cell.angle_gamma   90.00
#
_symmetry.space_group_name_H-M   'P 1'
#
loop_
_entity.id
_entity.type
_entity.pdbx_description
1 polymer ?
#
loop_
_entity_poly.entity_id
_entity_poly.type
_entity_poly.pdbx_seq_one_letter_code
_entity_poly.pdbx_strand_id
1 'polypeptide(L)'
;FSVWAELMDDDAVEAAFGALAAQGVGVGLSLPSVRVGDAGFAKLTRKAARAGVPLRIWPLLSPEHGYWIGETNVAETRDLMASLLAWRSRRGGPVFDGVSFDLEPDFQYSEALRRCARLRPDRALSLLLDNVTPTRFAKARASLARTVQTLRRAGIVAHAVTYPVVLDQAVGDTTLEDALSIPVSGIDWDEVSFMVYQTPIAQLTGRWFGPALVRS
;
A
#
# COMPACT_ATOMS: atom_id res chain seq x y z
N PHE A 1 -14.25 9.48 -0.32
CA PHE A 1 -13.04 9.79 0.46
C PHE A 1 -12.83 8.72 1.51
N SER A 2 -11.57 8.46 1.87
CA SER A 2 -11.21 7.57 2.97
C SER A 2 -10.14 8.22 3.84
N VAL A 3 -10.19 7.97 5.15
CA VAL A 3 -9.11 8.29 6.08
C VAL A 3 -8.30 7.02 6.34
N TRP A 4 -7.02 7.18 6.65
CA TRP A 4 -6.12 6.07 6.90
C TRP A 4 -5.77 6.03 8.38
N ALA A 5 -5.91 4.86 9.00
CA ALA A 5 -5.61 4.61 10.40
C ALA A 5 -4.47 3.58 10.49
N GLU A 6 -3.22 4.10 10.49
CA GLU A 6 -2.04 3.29 10.64
C GLU A 6 -1.74 3.09 12.14
N LEU A 7 -1.72 1.83 12.57
CA LEU A 7 -1.35 1.43 13.95
C LEU A 7 -2.10 2.21 15.05
N MET A 8 -3.30 2.71 14.74
CA MET A 8 -4.15 3.38 15.73
C MET A 8 -4.79 2.36 16.67
N ASP A 9 -5.08 2.81 17.87
CA ASP A 9 -5.84 2.04 18.84
C ASP A 9 -7.25 1.73 18.31
N ASP A 10 -7.69 0.47 18.45
CA ASP A 10 -8.98 -0.02 17.96
C ASP A 10 -10.17 0.76 18.57
N ASP A 11 -10.07 1.17 19.84
CA ASP A 11 -11.14 1.94 20.51
C ASP A 11 -11.22 3.37 19.97
N ALA A 12 -10.07 3.99 19.65
CA ALA A 12 -10.03 5.31 19.02
C ALA A 12 -10.64 5.28 17.62
N VAL A 13 -10.35 4.24 16.85
CA VAL A 13 -10.94 4.03 15.52
C VAL A 13 -12.44 3.81 15.62
N GLU A 14 -12.90 2.96 16.55
CA GLU A 14 -14.32 2.69 16.77
C GLU A 14 -15.09 3.95 17.13
N ALA A 15 -14.53 4.80 18.00
CA ALA A 15 -15.14 6.06 18.40
C ALA A 15 -15.40 7.03 17.23
N ALA A 16 -14.62 6.92 16.13
CA ALA A 16 -14.77 7.75 14.96
C ALA A 16 -15.88 7.27 13.99
N PHE A 17 -16.38 6.05 14.09
CA PHE A 17 -17.32 5.49 13.11
C PHE A 17 -18.58 6.30 12.91
N GLY A 18 -19.16 6.85 13.98
CA GLY A 18 -20.34 7.69 13.86
C GLY A 18 -20.11 8.94 13.02
N ALA A 19 -18.99 9.61 13.23
CA ALA A 19 -18.62 10.81 12.46
C ALA A 19 -18.28 10.47 11.01
N LEU A 20 -17.57 9.37 10.77
CA LEU A 20 -17.21 8.91 9.42
C LEU A 20 -18.47 8.55 8.62
N ALA A 21 -19.38 7.78 9.21
CA ALA A 21 -20.64 7.41 8.58
C ALA A 21 -21.50 8.63 8.23
N ALA A 22 -21.63 9.59 9.15
CA ALA A 22 -22.39 10.81 8.92
C ALA A 22 -21.86 11.66 7.77
N GLN A 23 -20.56 11.56 7.46
CA GLN A 23 -19.91 12.29 6.38
C GLN A 23 -19.73 11.43 5.09
N GLY A 24 -20.15 10.18 5.09
CA GLY A 24 -19.94 9.26 3.96
C GLY A 24 -18.46 8.97 3.70
N VAL A 25 -17.61 9.01 4.74
CA VAL A 25 -16.17 8.80 4.65
C VAL A 25 -15.83 7.36 5.03
N GLY A 26 -15.07 6.68 4.17
CA GLY A 26 -14.54 5.35 4.46
C GLY A 26 -13.29 5.37 5.33
N VAL A 27 -12.86 4.20 5.79
CA VAL A 27 -11.64 4.04 6.56
C VAL A 27 -10.76 2.93 5.98
N GLY A 28 -9.46 3.22 5.84
CA GLY A 28 -8.42 2.24 5.59
C GLY A 28 -7.77 1.85 6.92
N LEU A 29 -7.94 0.60 7.34
CA LEU A 29 -7.35 0.09 8.59
C LEU A 29 -6.10 -0.71 8.31
N SER A 30 -4.98 -0.32 8.94
CA SER A 30 -3.77 -1.13 8.88
C SER A 30 -4.00 -2.49 9.56
N LEU A 31 -3.56 -3.55 8.89
CA LEU A 31 -3.57 -4.92 9.40
C LEU A 31 -2.16 -5.49 9.36
N PRO A 32 -1.38 -5.38 10.42
CA PRO A 32 -0.14 -6.13 10.54
C PRO A 32 -0.39 -7.63 10.36
N SER A 33 0.50 -8.31 9.65
CA SER A 33 0.35 -9.75 9.34
C SER A 33 0.12 -10.62 10.57
N VAL A 34 0.71 -10.24 11.71
CA VAL A 34 0.55 -10.92 13.01
C VAL A 34 -0.88 -10.83 13.58
N ARG A 35 -1.68 -9.86 13.13
CA ARG A 35 -3.08 -9.70 13.56
C ARG A 35 -4.08 -10.48 12.70
N VAL A 36 -3.65 -11.20 11.70
CA VAL A 36 -4.54 -12.08 10.91
C VAL A 36 -5.06 -13.18 11.81
N GLY A 37 -6.38 -13.25 11.95
CA GLY A 37 -7.05 -14.16 12.88
C GLY A 37 -7.49 -13.51 14.20
N ASP A 38 -7.13 -12.25 14.45
CA ASP A 38 -7.51 -11.52 15.66
C ASP A 38 -9.02 -11.27 15.73
N ALA A 39 -9.66 -11.80 16.77
CA ALA A 39 -11.10 -11.69 16.99
C ALA A 39 -11.53 -10.25 17.29
N GLY A 40 -10.69 -9.45 17.95
CA GLY A 40 -10.90 -8.03 18.23
C GLY A 40 -10.98 -7.24 16.95
N PHE A 41 -9.98 -7.39 16.07
CA PHE A 41 -9.96 -6.76 14.78
C PHE A 41 -11.17 -7.16 13.90
N ALA A 42 -11.53 -8.45 13.86
CA ALA A 42 -12.72 -8.87 13.13
C ALA A 42 -14.02 -8.26 13.73
N LYS A 43 -14.08 -8.08 15.05
CA LYS A 43 -15.21 -7.39 15.72
C LYS A 43 -15.25 -5.91 15.31
N LEU A 44 -14.11 -5.23 15.27
CA LEU A 44 -13.98 -3.83 14.86
C LEU A 44 -14.51 -3.64 13.42
N THR A 45 -14.06 -4.46 12.48
CA THR A 45 -14.53 -4.38 11.08
C THR A 45 -16.04 -4.59 10.93
N ARG A 46 -16.62 -5.51 11.73
CA ARG A 46 -18.09 -5.70 11.74
C ARG A 46 -18.84 -4.53 12.35
N LYS A 47 -18.24 -3.82 13.30
CA LYS A 47 -18.83 -2.59 13.87
C LYS A 47 -18.81 -1.47 12.83
N ALA A 48 -17.71 -1.30 12.09
CA ALA A 48 -17.64 -0.35 10.98
C ALA A 48 -18.74 -0.62 9.94
N ALA A 49 -18.90 -1.86 9.52
CA ALA A 49 -19.93 -2.25 8.56
C ALA A 49 -21.35 -1.97 9.08
N ARG A 50 -21.64 -2.24 10.37
CA ARG A 50 -22.94 -1.90 10.99
C ARG A 50 -23.19 -0.40 11.09
N ALA A 51 -22.14 0.38 11.27
CA ALA A 51 -22.22 1.85 11.26
C ALA A 51 -22.34 2.42 9.83
N GLY A 52 -22.25 1.60 8.78
CA GLY A 52 -22.29 2.06 7.39
C GLY A 52 -21.00 2.73 6.93
N VAL A 53 -19.86 2.45 7.59
CA VAL A 53 -18.56 2.97 7.19
C VAL A 53 -17.90 2.01 6.19
N PRO A 54 -17.66 2.44 4.93
CA PRO A 54 -16.89 1.66 3.98
C PRO A 54 -15.48 1.38 4.52
N LEU A 55 -15.03 0.12 4.43
CA LEU A 55 -13.80 -0.29 5.09
C LEU A 55 -12.87 -1.01 4.12
N ARG A 56 -11.62 -0.55 4.08
CA ARG A 56 -10.52 -1.22 3.39
C ARG A 56 -9.49 -1.73 4.37
N ILE A 57 -8.96 -2.90 4.10
CA ILE A 57 -7.81 -3.42 4.82
C ILE A 57 -6.54 -2.91 4.15
N TRP A 58 -5.63 -2.40 4.94
CA TRP A 58 -4.29 -2.01 4.55
C TRP A 58 -3.30 -3.01 5.17
N PRO A 59 -2.95 -4.09 4.43
CA PRO A 59 -2.08 -5.13 4.95
C PRO A 59 -0.64 -4.64 5.07
N LEU A 60 -0.04 -4.90 6.22
CA LEU A 60 1.36 -4.62 6.51
C LEU A 60 2.09 -5.93 6.77
N LEU A 61 3.20 -6.11 6.08
CA LEU A 61 4.12 -7.21 6.37
C LEU A 61 4.89 -6.92 7.66
N SER A 62 5.57 -7.93 8.18
CA SER A 62 6.51 -7.69 9.29
C SER A 62 7.74 -6.91 8.79
N PRO A 63 8.43 -6.15 9.67
CA PRO A 63 9.60 -5.36 9.26
C PRO A 63 10.71 -6.18 8.60
N GLU A 64 10.90 -7.43 9.00
CA GLU A 64 11.85 -8.36 8.40
C GLU A 64 11.47 -8.79 6.97
N HIS A 65 10.21 -8.62 6.58
CA HIS A 65 9.71 -8.87 5.24
C HIS A 65 9.45 -7.57 4.44
N GLY A 66 10.07 -6.46 4.85
CA GLY A 66 10.07 -5.19 4.12
C GLY A 66 8.96 -4.21 4.48
N TYR A 67 8.03 -4.56 5.36
CA TYR A 67 6.91 -3.76 5.87
C TYR A 67 5.85 -3.42 4.82
N TRP A 68 6.21 -2.66 3.79
CA TRP A 68 5.35 -2.34 2.65
C TRP A 68 5.41 -3.43 1.57
N ILE A 69 4.44 -3.42 0.68
CA ILE A 69 4.34 -4.38 -0.41
C ILE A 69 5.16 -3.89 -1.61
N GLY A 70 5.99 -4.76 -2.12
CA GLY A 70 6.87 -4.44 -3.25
C GLY A 70 7.33 -5.69 -4.00
N GLU A 71 8.29 -5.49 -4.89
CA GLU A 71 8.84 -6.55 -5.73
C GLU A 71 9.48 -7.69 -4.91
N THR A 72 10.14 -7.35 -3.83
CA THR A 72 10.98 -8.29 -3.06
C THR A 72 10.19 -9.24 -2.18
N ASN A 73 8.92 -8.95 -1.89
CA ASN A 73 8.10 -9.67 -0.91
C ASN A 73 6.74 -10.16 -1.46
N VAL A 74 6.66 -10.39 -2.77
CA VAL A 74 5.41 -10.84 -3.41
C VAL A 74 4.95 -12.23 -2.97
N ALA A 75 5.85 -13.07 -2.48
CA ALA A 75 5.50 -14.38 -1.95
C ALA A 75 4.79 -14.24 -0.60
N GLU A 76 5.35 -13.46 0.30
CA GLU A 76 4.78 -13.10 1.61
C GLU A 76 3.44 -12.38 1.45
N THR A 77 3.37 -11.44 0.49
CA THR A 77 2.13 -10.75 0.13
C THR A 77 1.05 -11.72 -0.31
N ARG A 78 1.37 -12.65 -1.20
CA ARG A 78 0.42 -13.69 -1.66
C ARG A 78 -0.10 -14.52 -0.49
N ASP A 79 0.80 -14.96 0.39
CA ASP A 79 0.45 -15.83 1.51
C ASP A 79 -0.37 -15.07 2.57
N LEU A 80 -0.08 -13.78 2.78
CA LEU A 80 -0.89 -12.89 3.60
C LEU A 80 -2.30 -12.72 3.02
N MET A 81 -2.42 -12.48 1.71
CA MET A 81 -3.74 -12.35 1.05
C MET A 81 -4.53 -13.66 1.10
N ALA A 82 -3.89 -14.81 0.91
CA ALA A 82 -4.54 -16.11 1.05
C ALA A 82 -5.07 -16.32 2.49
N SER A 83 -4.28 -15.97 3.50
CA SER A 83 -4.66 -16.05 4.91
C SER A 83 -5.80 -15.08 5.25
N LEU A 84 -5.78 -13.86 4.71
CA LEU A 84 -6.83 -12.85 4.89
C LEU A 84 -8.16 -13.32 4.27
N LEU A 85 -8.13 -13.88 3.07
CA LEU A 85 -9.31 -14.42 2.40
C LEU A 85 -9.90 -15.63 3.14
N ALA A 86 -9.02 -16.54 3.58
CA ALA A 86 -9.43 -17.69 4.39
C ALA A 86 -10.06 -17.25 5.72
N TRP A 87 -9.53 -16.20 6.35
CA TRP A 87 -10.09 -15.65 7.58
C TRP A 87 -11.44 -14.94 7.34
N ARG A 88 -11.54 -14.14 6.27
CA ARG A 88 -12.79 -13.48 5.87
C ARG A 88 -13.94 -14.47 5.64
N SER A 89 -13.65 -15.64 5.10
CA SER A 89 -14.68 -16.68 4.81
C SER A 89 -15.17 -17.42 6.04
N ARG A 90 -14.49 -17.31 7.20
CA ARG A 90 -14.92 -18.01 8.43
C ARG A 90 -16.12 -17.31 9.07
N ARG A 91 -16.93 -18.08 9.79
CA ARG A 91 -18.00 -17.50 10.63
C ARG A 91 -17.41 -16.53 11.64
N GLY A 92 -17.89 -15.29 11.61
CA GLY A 92 -17.36 -14.22 12.47
C GLY A 92 -16.05 -13.61 11.99
N GLY A 93 -15.60 -13.91 10.78
CA GLY A 93 -14.47 -13.26 10.13
C GLY A 93 -14.65 -11.75 9.92
N PRO A 94 -13.60 -11.05 9.45
CA PRO A 94 -13.66 -9.62 9.20
C PRO A 94 -14.57 -9.29 8.01
N VAL A 95 -15.17 -8.09 8.04
CA VAL A 95 -15.99 -7.54 6.95
C VAL A 95 -15.27 -6.32 6.40
N PHE A 96 -15.01 -6.31 5.10
CA PHE A 96 -14.37 -5.21 4.39
C PHE A 96 -14.70 -5.24 2.90
N ASP A 97 -14.62 -4.10 2.24
CA ASP A 97 -14.99 -3.91 0.84
C ASP A 97 -13.79 -3.99 -0.10
N GLY A 98 -12.59 -3.70 0.40
CA GLY A 98 -11.38 -3.66 -0.40
C GLY A 98 -10.10 -3.93 0.40
N VAL A 99 -9.03 -4.12 -0.36
CA VAL A 99 -7.65 -4.20 0.13
C VAL A 99 -6.85 -3.11 -0.54
N SER A 100 -6.13 -2.32 0.24
CA SER A 100 -5.24 -1.28 -0.25
C SER A 100 -3.79 -1.75 -0.12
N PHE A 101 -3.14 -1.90 -1.24
CA PHE A 101 -1.73 -2.27 -1.33
C PHE A 101 -0.89 -1.00 -1.28
N ASP A 102 -0.15 -0.82 -0.20
CA ASP A 102 0.82 0.25 -0.06
C ASP A 102 2.11 -0.19 -0.77
N LEU A 103 2.27 0.30 -1.99
CA LEU A 103 3.35 -0.07 -2.88
C LEU A 103 4.48 0.93 -2.74
N GLU A 104 5.38 0.59 -1.84
CA GLU A 104 6.58 1.38 -1.54
C GLU A 104 7.84 0.51 -1.63
N PRO A 105 9.01 1.14 -1.83
CA PRO A 105 10.27 0.44 -1.71
C PRO A 105 10.42 -0.14 -0.30
N ASP A 106 11.07 -1.29 -0.17
CA ASP A 106 11.43 -1.88 1.11
C ASP A 106 11.97 -0.83 2.09
N PHE A 107 11.61 -0.95 3.38
CA PHE A 107 11.97 0.04 4.40
C PHE A 107 13.47 0.30 4.48
N GLN A 108 14.30 -0.76 4.44
CA GLN A 108 15.77 -0.63 4.53
C GLN A 108 16.33 0.02 3.26
N TYR A 109 15.80 -0.35 2.10
CA TYR A 109 16.18 0.26 0.83
C TYR A 109 15.79 1.74 0.78
N SER A 110 14.58 2.10 1.23
CA SER A 110 14.12 3.49 1.35
C SER A 110 15.02 4.33 2.25
N GLU A 111 15.42 3.78 3.41
CA GLU A 111 16.36 4.46 4.31
C GLU A 111 17.74 4.66 3.68
N ALA A 112 18.27 3.63 3.01
CA ALA A 112 19.55 3.73 2.32
C ALA A 112 19.49 4.78 1.20
N LEU A 113 18.42 4.76 0.40
CA LEU A 113 18.22 5.70 -0.70
C LEU A 113 18.10 7.15 -0.19
N ARG A 114 17.29 7.40 0.85
CA ARG A 114 17.14 8.73 1.46
C ARG A 114 18.46 9.26 2.02
N ARG A 115 19.23 8.41 2.70
CA ARG A 115 20.54 8.77 3.23
C ARG A 115 21.53 9.13 2.12
N CYS A 116 21.56 8.33 1.06
CA CYS A 116 22.42 8.58 -0.10
C CYS A 116 21.97 9.83 -0.86
N ALA A 117 20.69 10.00 -1.15
CA ALA A 117 20.17 11.16 -1.88
C ALA A 117 20.57 12.49 -1.21
N ARG A 118 20.61 12.52 0.12
CA ARG A 118 20.99 13.72 0.88
C ARG A 118 22.49 13.99 0.91
N LEU A 119 23.31 12.96 1.02
CA LEU A 119 24.76 13.10 1.29
C LEU A 119 25.64 12.75 0.08
N ARG A 120 25.20 11.86 -0.76
CA ARG A 120 25.94 11.26 -1.86
C ARG A 120 24.99 10.92 -3.01
N PRO A 121 24.52 11.92 -3.78
CA PRO A 121 23.56 11.71 -4.88
C PRO A 121 24.08 10.76 -5.96
N ASP A 122 25.39 10.70 -6.18
CA ASP A 122 26.05 9.72 -7.03
C ASP A 122 25.76 8.27 -6.58
N ARG A 123 25.84 8.01 -5.28
CA ARG A 123 25.50 6.69 -4.71
C ARG A 123 24.00 6.39 -4.74
N ALA A 124 23.16 7.41 -4.58
CA ALA A 124 21.70 7.22 -4.71
C ALA A 124 21.34 6.74 -6.13
N LEU A 125 21.97 7.36 -7.15
CA LEU A 125 21.77 6.92 -8.52
C LEU A 125 22.30 5.50 -8.75
N SER A 126 23.50 5.17 -8.22
CA SER A 126 24.01 3.79 -8.29
C SER A 126 23.07 2.80 -7.64
N LEU A 127 22.54 3.09 -6.44
CA LEU A 127 21.57 2.21 -5.77
C LEU A 127 20.32 1.96 -6.60
N LEU A 128 19.78 3.01 -7.26
CA LEU A 128 18.63 2.86 -8.16
C LEU A 128 18.97 1.96 -9.35
N LEU A 129 20.09 2.20 -10.01
CA LEU A 129 20.51 1.42 -11.19
C LEU A 129 20.84 -0.04 -10.84
N ASP A 130 21.53 -0.27 -9.72
CA ASP A 130 21.88 -1.61 -9.24
C ASP A 130 20.64 -2.43 -8.85
N ASN A 131 19.55 -1.78 -8.49
CA ASN A 131 18.30 -2.43 -8.13
C ASN A 131 17.48 -2.87 -9.36
N VAL A 132 17.71 -2.28 -10.53
CA VAL A 132 16.97 -2.62 -11.75
C VAL A 132 17.22 -4.08 -12.13
N THR A 133 16.17 -4.90 -12.07
CA THR A 133 16.24 -6.31 -12.41
C THR A 133 14.96 -6.73 -13.16
N PRO A 134 14.88 -6.47 -14.49
CA PRO A 134 13.66 -6.62 -15.28
C PRO A 134 13.00 -7.99 -15.18
N THR A 135 13.79 -9.07 -15.07
CA THR A 135 13.25 -10.43 -14.93
C THR A 135 12.62 -10.68 -13.55
N ARG A 136 13.22 -10.17 -12.47
CA ARG A 136 12.66 -10.23 -11.12
C ARG A 136 11.40 -9.40 -11.05
N PHE A 137 11.46 -8.17 -11.55
CA PHE A 137 10.34 -7.24 -11.62
C PHE A 137 9.14 -7.81 -12.39
N ALA A 138 9.36 -8.38 -13.60
CA ALA A 138 8.29 -8.99 -14.37
C ALA A 138 7.61 -10.17 -13.65
N LYS A 139 8.38 -11.00 -12.92
CA LYS A 139 7.83 -12.09 -12.11
C LYS A 139 7.00 -11.55 -10.93
N ALA A 140 7.48 -10.53 -10.25
CA ALA A 140 6.78 -9.89 -9.15
C ALA A 140 5.46 -9.27 -9.62
N ARG A 141 5.49 -8.50 -10.71
CA ARG A 141 4.31 -7.91 -11.34
C ARG A 141 3.27 -8.98 -11.71
N ALA A 142 3.71 -10.08 -12.34
CA ALA A 142 2.82 -11.18 -12.66
C ALA A 142 2.21 -11.87 -11.42
N SER A 143 2.96 -11.94 -10.32
CA SER A 143 2.47 -12.49 -9.05
C SER A 143 1.42 -11.57 -8.42
N LEU A 144 1.67 -10.26 -8.34
CA LEU A 144 0.70 -9.28 -7.85
C LEU A 144 -0.56 -9.25 -8.71
N ALA A 145 -0.42 -9.30 -10.03
CA ALA A 145 -1.56 -9.36 -10.94
C ALA A 145 -2.48 -10.55 -10.63
N ARG A 146 -1.92 -11.74 -10.36
CA ARG A 146 -2.70 -12.91 -9.92
C ARG A 146 -3.38 -12.71 -8.57
N THR A 147 -2.71 -12.04 -7.64
CA THR A 147 -3.28 -11.71 -6.32
C THR A 147 -4.45 -10.76 -6.47
N VAL A 148 -4.33 -9.71 -7.27
CA VAL A 148 -5.41 -8.77 -7.60
C VAL A 148 -6.60 -9.49 -8.23
N GLN A 149 -6.37 -10.36 -9.22
CA GLN A 149 -7.43 -11.16 -9.82
C GLN A 149 -8.14 -12.07 -8.82
N THR A 150 -7.40 -12.61 -7.84
CA THR A 150 -7.99 -13.45 -6.78
C THR A 150 -8.91 -12.63 -5.88
N LEU A 151 -8.51 -11.43 -5.49
CA LEU A 151 -9.34 -10.50 -4.72
C LEU A 151 -10.60 -10.11 -5.49
N ARG A 152 -10.47 -9.74 -6.76
CA ARG A 152 -11.61 -9.36 -7.62
C ARG A 152 -12.63 -10.49 -7.77
N ARG A 153 -12.16 -11.75 -7.93
CA ARG A 153 -13.06 -12.94 -7.95
C ARG A 153 -13.79 -13.15 -6.63
N ALA A 154 -13.21 -12.69 -5.52
CA ALA A 154 -13.84 -12.72 -4.20
C ALA A 154 -14.75 -11.50 -3.94
N GLY A 155 -14.94 -10.61 -4.92
CA GLY A 155 -15.75 -9.39 -4.82
C GLY A 155 -15.08 -8.32 -3.94
N ILE A 156 -13.74 -8.28 -3.90
CA ILE A 156 -12.96 -7.36 -3.08
C ILE A 156 -12.25 -6.38 -4.02
N VAL A 157 -12.42 -5.09 -3.77
CA VAL A 157 -11.73 -4.03 -4.50
C VAL A 157 -10.23 -4.09 -4.23
N ALA A 158 -9.42 -4.14 -5.28
CA ALA A 158 -7.97 -4.07 -5.19
C ALA A 158 -7.50 -2.64 -5.50
N HIS A 159 -6.98 -1.96 -4.51
CA HIS A 159 -6.54 -0.58 -4.58
C HIS A 159 -5.02 -0.49 -4.40
N ALA A 160 -4.32 0.14 -5.36
CA ALA A 160 -2.91 0.46 -5.24
C ALA A 160 -2.74 1.87 -4.66
N VAL A 161 -1.82 2.01 -3.72
CA VAL A 161 -1.36 3.30 -3.18
C VAL A 161 0.14 3.38 -3.42
N THR A 162 0.62 4.43 -4.09
CA THR A 162 2.03 4.51 -4.51
C THR A 162 2.49 5.95 -4.74
N TYR A 163 3.75 6.13 -5.11
CA TYR A 163 4.32 7.43 -5.44
C TYR A 163 3.95 7.91 -6.85
N PRO A 164 3.71 9.21 -7.06
CA PRO A 164 3.38 9.74 -8.38
C PRO A 164 4.52 9.63 -9.40
N VAL A 165 5.75 9.37 -8.96
CA VAL A 165 6.92 9.23 -9.85
C VAL A 165 6.74 8.15 -10.92
N VAL A 166 5.87 7.15 -10.68
CA VAL A 166 5.57 6.11 -11.68
C VAL A 166 4.80 6.64 -12.90
N LEU A 167 4.22 7.86 -12.81
CA LEU A 167 3.51 8.50 -13.92
C LEU A 167 4.45 9.10 -14.97
N ASP A 168 5.69 9.40 -14.59
CA ASP A 168 6.68 10.04 -15.46
C ASP A 168 7.37 9.05 -16.41
N GLN A 169 6.96 7.81 -16.40
CA GLN A 169 7.51 6.78 -17.26
C GLN A 169 6.92 6.88 -18.67
N ALA A 170 7.76 6.64 -19.69
CA ALA A 170 7.28 6.45 -21.04
C ALA A 170 6.35 5.23 -21.10
N VAL A 171 5.38 5.28 -22.01
CA VAL A 171 4.44 4.18 -22.20
C VAL A 171 5.19 2.87 -22.47
N GLY A 172 5.00 1.89 -21.62
CA GLY A 172 5.66 0.57 -21.70
C GLY A 172 7.03 0.48 -21.03
N ASP A 173 7.61 1.59 -20.57
CA ASP A 173 8.83 1.58 -19.77
C ASP A 173 8.48 1.48 -18.28
N THR A 174 9.06 0.52 -17.57
CA THR A 174 8.86 0.29 -16.15
C THR A 174 10.16 0.43 -15.34
N THR A 175 11.17 1.09 -15.89
CA THR A 175 12.51 1.18 -15.26
C THR A 175 12.47 1.88 -13.90
N LEU A 176 11.69 2.94 -13.74
CA LEU A 176 11.56 3.61 -12.44
C LEU A 176 10.82 2.75 -11.41
N GLU A 177 9.78 2.04 -11.82
CA GLU A 177 9.09 1.07 -10.96
C GLU A 177 10.03 -0.05 -10.52
N ASP A 178 10.83 -0.60 -11.47
CA ASP A 178 11.83 -1.64 -11.19
C ASP A 178 12.91 -1.10 -10.24
N ALA A 179 13.48 0.08 -10.53
CA ALA A 179 14.47 0.73 -9.68
C ALA A 179 13.96 0.99 -8.26
N LEU A 180 12.68 1.27 -8.09
CA LEU A 180 12.03 1.47 -6.80
C LEU A 180 11.41 0.19 -6.21
N SER A 181 11.43 -0.93 -6.95
CA SER A 181 10.81 -2.21 -6.54
C SER A 181 9.29 -2.12 -6.29
N ILE A 182 8.57 -1.25 -7.01
CA ILE A 182 7.14 -0.97 -6.81
C ILE A 182 6.33 -1.29 -8.08
N PRO A 183 6.00 -2.54 -8.38
CA PRO A 183 5.28 -2.93 -9.59
C PRO A 183 3.82 -2.47 -9.54
N VAL A 184 3.49 -1.47 -10.35
CA VAL A 184 2.13 -0.88 -10.46
C VAL A 184 1.58 -1.06 -11.87
N SER A 185 2.36 -0.66 -12.88
CA SER A 185 1.94 -0.67 -14.28
C SER A 185 1.67 -2.08 -14.82
N GLY A 186 0.65 -2.21 -15.65
CA GLY A 186 0.28 -3.50 -16.27
C GLY A 186 -0.42 -4.47 -15.31
N ILE A 187 -0.83 -4.02 -14.13
CA ILE A 187 -1.71 -4.73 -13.21
C ILE A 187 -3.09 -4.06 -13.27
N ASP A 188 -4.11 -4.86 -13.37
CA ASP A 188 -5.50 -4.40 -13.52
C ASP A 188 -6.10 -4.05 -12.14
N TRP A 189 -5.57 -2.96 -11.53
CA TRP A 189 -6.09 -2.42 -10.28
C TRP A 189 -7.49 -1.86 -10.47
N ASP A 190 -8.36 -2.01 -9.48
CA ASP A 190 -9.68 -1.36 -9.50
C ASP A 190 -9.56 0.15 -9.23
N GLU A 191 -8.58 0.53 -8.40
CA GLU A 191 -8.28 1.92 -8.07
C GLU A 191 -6.78 2.11 -7.88
N VAL A 192 -6.29 3.31 -8.19
CA VAL A 192 -4.91 3.74 -7.92
C VAL A 192 -4.95 5.12 -7.28
N SER A 193 -4.24 5.28 -6.16
CA SER A 193 -4.05 6.55 -5.48
C SER A 193 -2.58 6.90 -5.38
N PHE A 194 -2.26 8.18 -5.51
CA PHE A 194 -0.89 8.66 -5.42
C PHE A 194 -0.65 9.41 -4.12
N MET A 195 0.44 9.05 -3.44
CA MET A 195 0.89 9.70 -2.23
C MET A 195 1.59 11.02 -2.56
N VAL A 196 0.84 12.11 -2.54
CA VAL A 196 1.37 13.46 -2.80
C VAL A 196 1.58 14.17 -1.46
N TYR A 197 2.66 13.82 -0.77
CA TYR A 197 3.02 14.47 0.48
C TYR A 197 3.88 15.70 0.24
N GLN A 198 3.41 16.87 0.62
CA GLN A 198 4.18 18.11 0.50
C GLN A 198 5.45 18.12 1.36
N THR A 199 5.38 17.58 2.58
CA THR A 199 6.47 17.65 3.56
C THR A 199 7.72 16.87 3.12
N PRO A 200 7.65 15.57 2.73
CA PRO A 200 8.81 14.85 2.22
C PRO A 200 9.41 15.45 0.95
N ILE A 201 8.56 15.89 0.02
CA ILE A 201 9.03 16.53 -1.22
C ILE A 201 9.74 17.85 -0.91
N ALA A 202 9.20 18.68 -0.02
CA ALA A 202 9.83 19.91 0.42
C ALA A 202 11.15 19.68 1.18
N GLN A 203 11.28 18.57 1.90
CA GLN A 203 12.52 18.19 2.58
C GLN A 203 13.61 17.70 1.61
N LEU A 204 13.22 16.97 0.54
CA LEU A 204 14.15 16.46 -0.46
C LEU A 204 14.62 17.53 -1.46
N THR A 205 13.71 18.42 -1.86
CA THR A 205 13.95 19.37 -2.97
C THR A 205 14.13 20.81 -2.49
N GLY A 206 14.06 21.05 -1.18
CA GLY A 206 13.83 22.39 -0.67
C GLY A 206 12.41 22.86 -0.97
N ARG A 207 11.96 23.96 -0.39
CA ARG A 207 10.57 24.46 -0.48
C ARG A 207 10.07 24.82 -1.91
N TRP A 208 10.89 24.61 -2.93
CA TRP A 208 10.63 25.11 -4.30
C TRP A 208 9.57 24.31 -5.07
N PHE A 209 9.45 23.02 -4.85
CA PHE A 209 8.58 22.15 -5.67
C PHE A 209 7.27 21.71 -5.01
N GLY A 210 7.20 21.70 -3.68
CA GLY A 210 6.05 21.20 -2.95
C GLY A 210 4.69 21.81 -3.34
N PRO A 211 4.56 23.16 -3.42
CA PRO A 211 3.30 23.79 -3.79
C PRO A 211 2.94 23.69 -5.27
N ALA A 212 3.92 23.48 -6.16
CA ALA A 212 3.69 23.39 -7.60
C ALA A 212 3.10 22.05 -8.01
N LEU A 213 3.50 20.95 -7.35
CA LEU A 213 3.01 19.60 -7.61
C LEU A 213 1.53 19.38 -7.23
N VAL A 214 1.00 20.22 -6.34
CA VAL A 214 -0.41 20.12 -5.89
C VAL A 214 -1.35 20.99 -6.71
N ARG A 215 -0.82 21.87 -7.57
CA ARG A 215 -1.61 22.81 -8.41
C ARG A 215 -1.70 22.41 -9.89
N SER A 216 -0.98 21.37 -10.29
CA SER A 216 -1.03 20.80 -11.64
C SER A 216 -2.03 19.64 -11.70
#